data_c6e64f5db54a0cce5d9fcab9149b3cb3
#
_entry.id   c6e64f5db54a0cce5d9fcab9149b3cb3
#
_cell.length_a   1.000
_cell.length_b   1.000
_cell.length_c   1.000
_cell.angle_alpha   90.00
_cell.angle_beta   90.00
_cell.angle_gamma   90.00
#
_symmetry.space_group_name_H-M   'P 1'
#
loop_
_entity.id
_entity.type
_entity.pdbx_description
1 polymer ?
#
loop_
_entity_poly.entity_id
_entity_poly.type
_entity_poly.pdbx_seq_one_letter_code
_entity_poly.pdbx_strand_id
1 'polypeptide(L)'
;VAGYADRVNKCRIGIQYGISAAKDRLFLSGNPDLINYDWHSASDDPTYFPDTGYSNIGNVQSAIMGYSVINNYLATHKDENELDNGVILREGVLLDNKPVFRTVNTLQGAGAIAMDSFNYLINEPLFLTRSGVYAITAQDITGEKYSQNRSFYLNGKLLEEANLEEAFSFVYKDMYW
;
A
#
# COMPACT_ATOMS: atom_id res chain seq x y z
N VAL A 1 -2.12 1.18 26.59
CA VAL A 1 -3.58 1.42 26.49
C VAL A 1 -4.26 0.09 26.33
N ALA A 2 -5.28 -0.22 27.15
CA ALA A 2 -6.05 -1.47 27.02
C ALA A 2 -6.62 -1.59 25.60
N GLY A 3 -6.47 -2.76 24.97
CA GLY A 3 -6.93 -3.02 23.60
C GLY A 3 -6.02 -2.49 22.46
N TYR A 4 -4.88 -1.88 22.76
CA TYR A 4 -3.96 -1.42 21.72
C TYR A 4 -3.36 -2.58 20.92
N ALA A 5 -2.97 -3.66 21.59
CA ALA A 5 -2.46 -4.85 20.92
C ALA A 5 -3.47 -5.43 19.91
N ASP A 6 -4.76 -5.39 20.22
CA ASP A 6 -5.81 -5.89 19.32
C ASP A 6 -5.89 -5.11 18.01
N ARG A 7 -5.55 -3.81 18.03
CA ARG A 7 -5.53 -2.99 16.81
C ARG A 7 -4.46 -3.46 15.83
N VAL A 8 -3.29 -3.78 16.35
CA VAL A 8 -2.16 -4.27 15.55
C VAL A 8 -2.36 -5.72 15.14
N ASN A 9 -2.84 -6.57 16.06
CA ASN A 9 -3.06 -8.00 15.82
C ASN A 9 -4.16 -8.29 14.78
N LYS A 10 -5.07 -7.35 14.53
CA LYS A 10 -6.10 -7.48 13.48
C LYS A 10 -5.61 -7.05 12.10
N CYS A 11 -4.40 -6.51 11.98
CA CYS A 11 -3.83 -6.11 10.69
C CYS A 11 -3.53 -7.35 9.83
N ARG A 12 -3.77 -7.24 8.53
CA ARG A 12 -3.62 -8.33 7.56
C ARG A 12 -2.50 -8.11 6.55
N ILE A 13 -2.07 -6.86 6.38
CA ILE A 13 -1.06 -6.46 5.41
C ILE A 13 0.08 -5.75 6.12
N GLY A 14 1.29 -5.90 5.58
CA GLY A 14 2.47 -5.25 6.15
C GLY A 14 3.58 -5.07 5.14
N ILE A 15 4.47 -4.13 5.46
CA ILE A 15 5.67 -3.85 4.69
C ILE A 15 6.79 -3.32 5.59
N GLN A 16 8.04 -3.58 5.22
CA GLN A 16 9.19 -2.95 5.85
C GLN A 16 9.52 -1.62 5.17
N TYR A 17 9.53 -0.56 5.94
CA TYR A 17 9.86 0.79 5.49
C TYR A 17 10.26 1.66 6.69
N GLY A 18 11.06 2.71 6.45
CA GLY A 18 11.49 3.62 7.51
C GLY A 18 12.06 4.93 6.99
N ILE A 19 12.88 5.56 7.80
CA ILE A 19 13.48 6.86 7.47
C ILE A 19 14.40 6.70 6.26
N SER A 20 14.26 7.61 5.28
CA SER A 20 15.01 7.57 4.02
C SER A 20 14.92 6.22 3.31
N ALA A 21 13.75 5.58 3.38
CA ALA A 21 13.47 4.25 2.84
C ALA A 21 14.33 3.11 3.42
N ALA A 22 14.93 3.29 4.59
CA ALA A 22 15.48 2.18 5.36
C ALA A 22 14.38 1.13 5.63
N LYS A 23 14.77 -0.12 5.81
CA LYS A 23 13.83 -1.21 6.15
C LYS A 23 13.91 -1.53 7.65
N ASP A 24 13.91 -0.47 8.46
CA ASP A 24 14.13 -0.55 9.90
C ASP A 24 12.84 -0.63 10.72
N ARG A 25 11.66 -0.52 10.07
CA ARG A 25 10.34 -0.58 10.72
C ARG A 25 9.39 -1.48 9.96
N LEU A 26 8.47 -2.06 10.71
CA LEU A 26 7.33 -2.79 10.17
C LEU A 26 6.09 -1.88 10.18
N PHE A 27 5.52 -1.64 9.02
CA PHE A 27 4.21 -1.02 8.85
C PHE A 27 3.14 -2.10 8.74
N LEU A 28 2.04 -1.93 9.44
CA LEU A 28 0.89 -2.83 9.43
C LEU A 28 -0.41 -2.06 9.20
N SER A 29 -1.31 -2.63 8.42
CA SER A 29 -2.67 -2.10 8.19
C SER A 29 -3.64 -3.22 7.78
N GLY A 30 -4.80 -2.85 7.21
CA GLY A 30 -5.83 -3.83 6.86
C GLY A 30 -6.62 -4.32 8.08
N ASN A 31 -6.68 -3.54 9.15
CA ASN A 31 -7.57 -3.79 10.28
C ASN A 31 -9.01 -3.51 9.86
N PRO A 32 -9.95 -4.47 9.98
CA PRO A 32 -11.33 -4.29 9.53
C PRO A 32 -12.14 -3.26 10.33
N ASP A 33 -11.74 -2.95 11.56
CA ASP A 33 -12.40 -1.95 12.39
C ASP A 33 -11.85 -0.53 12.18
N LEU A 34 -10.63 -0.42 11.62
CA LEU A 34 -9.89 0.82 11.43
C LEU A 34 -9.23 0.82 10.03
N ILE A 35 -10.06 0.82 9.00
CA ILE A 35 -9.69 0.50 7.63
C ILE A 35 -8.70 1.48 6.97
N ASN A 36 -8.68 2.74 7.43
CA ASN A 36 -7.78 3.78 6.93
C ASN A 36 -6.58 4.06 7.84
N TYR A 37 -6.39 3.23 8.87
CA TYR A 37 -5.27 3.36 9.80
C TYR A 37 -4.11 2.47 9.40
N ASP A 38 -2.91 2.95 9.64
CA ASP A 38 -1.72 2.11 9.73
C ASP A 38 -0.93 2.38 11.02
N TRP A 39 -0.13 1.41 11.38
CA TRP A 39 0.77 1.44 12.53
C TRP A 39 2.17 1.11 12.07
N HIS A 40 3.16 1.74 12.70
CA HIS A 40 4.56 1.38 12.48
C HIS A 40 5.25 1.00 13.79
N SER A 41 6.15 0.03 13.70
CA SER A 41 6.97 -0.39 14.84
C SER A 41 8.03 0.65 15.20
N ALA A 42 8.70 0.45 16.33
CA ALA A 42 9.96 1.12 16.61
C ALA A 42 11.04 0.73 15.59
N SER A 43 12.12 1.53 15.51
CA SER A 43 13.27 1.22 14.67
C SER A 43 13.94 -0.07 15.16
N ASP A 44 14.21 -0.98 14.24
CA ASP A 44 14.89 -2.26 14.48
C ASP A 44 14.20 -3.18 15.53
N ASP A 45 12.95 -2.85 15.91
CA ASP A 45 12.14 -3.68 16.81
C ASP A 45 10.72 -3.87 16.22
N PRO A 46 10.49 -4.93 15.45
CA PRO A 46 9.20 -5.21 14.82
C PRO A 46 8.15 -5.71 15.81
N THR A 47 8.51 -5.95 17.07
CA THR A 47 7.60 -6.44 18.12
C THR A 47 7.01 -5.33 18.97
N TYR A 48 7.59 -4.12 18.90
CA TYR A 48 7.14 -2.97 19.68
C TYR A 48 6.52 -1.88 18.79
N PHE A 49 5.24 -1.63 19.01
CA PHE A 49 4.48 -0.57 18.35
C PHE A 49 4.17 0.55 19.36
N PRO A 50 4.80 1.73 19.22
CA PRO A 50 4.54 2.87 20.10
C PRO A 50 3.08 3.34 20.02
N ASP A 51 2.52 3.81 21.12
CA ASP A 51 1.15 4.36 21.16
C ASP A 51 0.92 5.52 20.19
N THR A 52 1.98 6.22 19.82
CA THR A 52 1.97 7.32 18.84
C THR A 52 2.38 6.90 17.43
N GLY A 53 2.73 5.62 17.24
CA GLY A 53 3.21 5.07 15.96
C GLY A 53 2.08 4.70 15.02
N TYR A 54 1.11 5.58 14.79
CA TYR A 54 0.01 5.35 13.85
C TYR A 54 -0.25 6.57 12.97
N SER A 55 -0.90 6.35 11.85
CA SER A 55 -1.35 7.40 10.95
C SER A 55 -2.75 7.10 10.40
N ASN A 56 -3.51 8.15 10.13
CA ASN A 56 -4.75 8.08 9.37
C ASN A 56 -4.44 8.45 7.93
N ILE A 57 -4.73 7.57 7.00
CA ILE A 57 -4.37 7.72 5.60
C ILE A 57 -5.62 7.91 4.75
N GLY A 58 -5.79 9.14 4.24
CA GLY A 58 -6.94 9.48 3.41
C GLY A 58 -8.27 9.49 4.14
N ASN A 59 -9.34 9.23 3.41
CA ASN A 59 -10.70 9.26 3.95
C ASN A 59 -10.97 8.06 4.87
N VAL A 60 -11.78 8.29 5.91
CA VAL A 60 -12.14 7.25 6.91
C VAL A 60 -12.97 6.10 6.33
N GLN A 61 -13.63 6.32 5.19
CA GLN A 61 -14.43 5.30 4.50
C GLN A 61 -13.66 4.58 3.39
N SER A 62 -12.39 4.89 3.19
CA SER A 62 -11.53 4.30 2.18
C SER A 62 -10.48 3.42 2.84
N ALA A 63 -10.49 2.13 2.50
CA ALA A 63 -9.59 1.15 3.11
C ALA A 63 -8.17 1.23 2.55
N ILE A 64 -7.18 0.93 3.39
CA ILE A 64 -5.83 0.62 2.93
C ILE A 64 -5.83 -0.84 2.46
N MET A 65 -5.51 -1.04 1.19
CA MET A 65 -5.51 -2.35 0.53
C MET A 65 -4.13 -2.97 0.43
N GLY A 66 -3.07 -2.18 0.47
CA GLY A 66 -1.71 -2.68 0.39
C GLY A 66 -0.65 -1.58 0.37
N TYR A 67 0.58 -2.04 0.29
CA TYR A 67 1.75 -1.18 0.22
C TYR A 67 2.69 -1.58 -0.91
N SER A 68 3.40 -0.60 -1.41
CA SER A 68 4.60 -0.81 -2.21
C SER A 68 5.65 0.25 -1.90
N VAL A 69 6.89 -0.01 -2.25
CA VAL A 69 7.98 0.98 -2.14
C VAL A 69 8.46 1.29 -3.55
N ILE A 70 8.45 2.55 -3.90
CA ILE A 70 8.93 3.02 -5.20
C ILE A 70 9.71 4.32 -5.04
N ASN A 71 10.90 4.38 -5.66
CA ASN A 71 11.79 5.56 -5.59
C ASN A 71 11.95 6.12 -4.16
N ASN A 72 12.13 5.25 -3.19
CA ASN A 72 12.27 5.57 -1.77
C ASN A 72 10.99 6.12 -1.08
N TYR A 73 9.85 6.15 -1.78
CA TYR A 73 8.56 6.49 -1.17
C TYR A 73 7.78 5.24 -0.78
N LEU A 74 7.06 5.33 0.32
CA LEU A 74 6.05 4.35 0.70
C LEU A 74 4.75 4.70 -0.02
N ALA A 75 4.36 3.88 -0.97
CA ALA A 75 3.06 3.96 -1.63
C ALA A 75 2.03 3.18 -0.80
N THR A 76 1.05 3.89 -0.27
CA THR A 76 -0.11 3.32 0.40
C THR A 76 -1.25 3.27 -0.59
N HIS A 77 -1.67 2.07 -0.95
CA HIS A 77 -2.75 1.85 -1.92
C HIS A 77 -4.09 1.81 -1.21
N LYS A 78 -5.02 2.57 -1.75
CA LYS A 78 -6.40 2.64 -1.26
C LYS A 78 -7.31 1.71 -2.07
N ASP A 79 -8.45 1.38 -1.51
CA ASP A 79 -9.50 0.68 -2.24
C ASP A 79 -10.07 1.56 -3.38
N GLU A 80 -10.79 0.92 -4.29
CA GLU A 80 -11.45 1.62 -5.37
C GLU A 80 -12.71 2.32 -4.86
N ASN A 81 -12.63 3.64 -4.73
CA ASN A 81 -13.74 4.50 -4.35
C ASN A 81 -13.56 5.91 -4.94
N GLU A 82 -14.62 6.72 -4.87
CA GLU A 82 -14.62 8.10 -5.36
C GLU A 82 -14.12 9.12 -4.33
N LEU A 83 -13.77 8.67 -3.11
CA LEU A 83 -13.49 9.53 -1.96
C LEU A 83 -12.01 9.87 -1.83
N ASP A 84 -11.14 9.00 -2.34
CA ASP A 84 -9.70 9.10 -2.18
C ASP A 84 -8.95 8.89 -3.50
N ASN A 85 -7.71 9.36 -3.56
CA ASN A 85 -6.80 8.96 -4.61
C ASN A 85 -6.40 7.50 -4.43
N GLY A 86 -6.20 6.78 -5.54
CA GLY A 86 -5.88 5.36 -5.50
C GLY A 86 -4.56 5.04 -4.79
N VAL A 87 -3.60 5.98 -4.78
CA VAL A 87 -2.30 5.80 -4.12
C VAL A 87 -1.87 7.09 -3.43
N ILE A 88 -1.43 6.95 -2.18
CA ILE A 88 -0.88 8.04 -1.37
C ILE A 88 0.61 7.75 -1.13
N LEU A 89 1.48 8.63 -1.64
CA LEU A 89 2.92 8.52 -1.50
C LEU A 89 3.39 9.23 -0.23
N ARG A 90 4.16 8.51 0.58
CA ARG A 90 4.71 9.02 1.83
C ARG A 90 6.23 8.88 1.87
N GLU A 91 6.86 9.78 2.57
CA GLU A 91 8.29 9.74 2.83
C GLU A 91 8.55 9.72 4.33
N GLY A 92 9.53 8.92 4.75
CA GLY A 92 10.00 8.88 6.14
C GLY A 92 11.14 9.87 6.36
N VAL A 93 10.93 10.83 7.25
CA VAL A 93 11.91 11.85 7.63
C VAL A 93 12.03 11.96 9.14
N LEU A 94 13.16 12.47 9.61
CA LEU A 94 13.33 12.87 11.02
C LEU A 94 12.96 14.35 11.15
N LEU A 95 12.00 14.65 12.01
CA LEU A 95 11.67 16.02 12.42
C LEU A 95 11.86 16.12 13.93
N ASP A 96 12.73 17.02 14.39
CA ASP A 96 13.08 17.14 15.81
C ASP A 96 13.43 15.81 16.48
N ASN A 97 14.20 14.99 15.79
CA ASN A 97 14.61 13.65 16.21
C ASN A 97 13.47 12.63 16.36
N LYS A 98 12.27 12.93 15.82
CA LYS A 98 11.12 12.03 15.80
C LYS A 98 10.85 11.54 14.37
N PRO A 99 10.52 10.27 14.19
CA PRO A 99 10.14 9.75 12.88
C PRO A 99 8.78 10.31 12.47
N VAL A 100 8.70 10.86 11.27
CA VAL A 100 7.47 11.36 10.66
C VAL A 100 7.34 10.79 9.25
N PHE A 101 6.17 10.24 8.94
CA PHE A 101 5.86 9.66 7.64
C PHE A 101 4.81 10.53 6.94
N ARG A 102 5.30 11.60 6.30
CA ARG A 102 4.46 12.62 5.69
C ARG A 102 4.02 12.24 4.28
N THR A 103 2.82 12.64 3.91
CA THR A 103 2.37 12.58 2.52
C THR A 103 3.13 13.61 1.69
N VAL A 104 3.70 13.18 0.58
CA VAL A 104 4.44 14.02 -0.37
C VAL A 104 3.70 14.20 -1.68
N ASN A 105 2.92 13.20 -2.08
CA ASN A 105 2.13 13.24 -3.30
C ASN A 105 0.99 12.24 -3.22
N THR A 106 0.03 12.38 -4.13
CA THR A 106 -1.06 11.43 -4.33
C THR A 106 -1.21 11.15 -5.82
N LEU A 107 -1.41 9.88 -6.17
CA LEU A 107 -1.65 9.47 -7.54
C LEU A 107 -3.13 9.18 -7.72
N GLN A 108 -3.74 9.89 -8.67
CA GLN A 108 -5.09 9.59 -9.11
C GLN A 108 -5.07 8.34 -10.00
N GLY A 109 -6.08 7.53 -9.91
CA GLY A 109 -6.21 6.32 -10.72
C GLY A 109 -7.08 5.28 -10.05
N ALA A 110 -7.08 4.08 -10.62
CA ALA A 110 -7.86 2.98 -10.08
C ALA A 110 -7.30 2.54 -8.72
N GLY A 111 -8.17 2.40 -7.74
CA GLY A 111 -7.85 1.81 -6.46
C GLY A 111 -7.67 0.28 -6.58
N ALA A 112 -7.06 -0.32 -5.56
CA ALA A 112 -6.89 -1.76 -5.50
C ALA A 112 -8.17 -2.46 -5.05
N ILE A 113 -8.41 -3.68 -5.56
CA ILE A 113 -9.59 -4.48 -5.19
C ILE A 113 -9.24 -5.73 -4.38
N ALA A 114 -7.98 -6.18 -4.39
CA ALA A 114 -7.54 -7.38 -3.69
C ALA A 114 -6.28 -7.12 -2.87
N MET A 115 -6.33 -7.41 -1.56
CA MET A 115 -5.23 -7.17 -0.62
C MET A 115 -4.00 -8.06 -0.92
N ASP A 116 -4.21 -9.26 -1.43
CA ASP A 116 -3.14 -10.24 -1.70
C ASP A 116 -2.61 -10.17 -3.14
N SER A 117 -3.02 -9.15 -3.92
CA SER A 117 -2.59 -8.97 -5.30
C SER A 117 -1.28 -8.18 -5.47
N PHE A 118 -0.71 -7.66 -4.38
CA PHE A 118 0.48 -6.83 -4.45
C PHE A 118 1.75 -7.66 -4.60
N ASN A 119 2.49 -7.39 -5.67
CA ASN A 119 3.78 -8.03 -5.89
C ASN A 119 4.68 -7.16 -6.77
N TYR A 120 5.94 -7.54 -6.93
CA TYR A 120 6.89 -6.84 -7.76
C TYR A 120 7.27 -7.67 -8.97
N LEU A 121 7.09 -7.13 -10.17
CA LEU A 121 7.69 -7.68 -11.37
C LEU A 121 8.98 -6.92 -11.66
N ILE A 122 10.12 -7.56 -11.41
CA ILE A 122 11.44 -6.93 -11.43
C ILE A 122 11.49 -5.79 -10.37
N ASN A 123 11.25 -4.55 -10.78
CA ASN A 123 11.26 -3.38 -9.91
C ASN A 123 9.93 -2.60 -9.95
N GLU A 124 8.94 -3.07 -10.69
CA GLU A 124 7.64 -2.43 -10.77
C GLU A 124 6.67 -3.08 -9.80
N PRO A 125 6.08 -2.34 -8.85
CA PRO A 125 5.00 -2.84 -8.03
C PRO A 125 3.72 -2.98 -8.85
N LEU A 126 3.14 -4.16 -8.82
CA LEU A 126 1.89 -4.52 -9.50
C LEU A 126 0.78 -4.75 -8.48
N PHE A 127 -0.44 -4.43 -8.86
CA PHE A 127 -1.64 -4.66 -8.07
C PHE A 127 -2.89 -4.79 -8.96
N LEU A 128 -3.91 -5.47 -8.45
CA LEU A 128 -5.16 -5.69 -9.17
C LEU A 128 -6.17 -4.58 -8.90
N THR A 129 -6.78 -4.09 -9.98
CA THR A 129 -7.88 -3.11 -9.97
C THR A 129 -9.08 -3.68 -10.73
N ARG A 130 -10.24 -3.01 -10.69
CA ARG A 130 -11.40 -3.38 -11.53
C ARG A 130 -11.16 -3.24 -13.03
N SER A 131 -10.12 -2.54 -13.43
CA SER A 131 -9.77 -2.33 -14.84
C SER A 131 -8.60 -3.20 -15.30
N GLY A 132 -8.12 -4.11 -14.45
CA GLY A 132 -7.02 -5.01 -14.74
C GLY A 132 -5.84 -4.87 -13.78
N VAL A 133 -4.70 -5.45 -14.13
CA VAL A 133 -3.46 -5.33 -13.36
C VAL A 133 -2.73 -4.05 -13.73
N TYR A 134 -2.41 -3.25 -12.73
CA TYR A 134 -1.72 -1.98 -12.88
C TYR A 134 -0.34 -1.99 -12.22
N ALA A 135 0.58 -1.21 -12.78
CA ALA A 135 1.89 -0.92 -12.22
C ALA A 135 2.03 0.55 -11.87
N ILE A 136 2.75 0.88 -10.80
CA ILE A 136 3.25 2.22 -10.57
C ILE A 136 4.64 2.31 -11.17
N THR A 137 4.85 3.23 -12.10
CA THR A 137 6.16 3.46 -12.73
C THR A 137 6.88 4.64 -12.08
N ALA A 138 8.20 4.71 -12.26
CA ALA A 138 9.01 5.81 -11.73
C ALA A 138 8.61 7.19 -12.28
N GLN A 139 8.06 7.25 -13.47
CA GLN A 139 7.59 8.48 -14.11
C GLN A 139 6.32 9.03 -13.44
N ASP A 140 5.53 8.17 -12.83
CA ASP A 140 4.28 8.54 -12.17
C ASP A 140 4.50 9.36 -10.91
N ILE A 141 5.70 9.31 -10.32
CA ILE A 141 6.07 10.05 -9.11
C ILE A 141 6.41 11.51 -9.38
N THR A 142 6.88 11.82 -10.58
CA THR A 142 7.36 13.16 -10.93
C THR A 142 6.25 14.14 -11.35
N GLY A 143 4.97 13.75 -11.24
CA GLY A 143 3.89 14.73 -11.23
C GLY A 143 2.79 14.57 -12.24
N GLU A 144 2.84 13.65 -13.18
CA GLU A 144 1.75 13.50 -14.12
C GLU A 144 1.46 12.02 -14.45
N LYS A 145 0.59 11.40 -13.64
CA LYS A 145 -0.14 10.19 -14.04
C LYS A 145 0.62 8.86 -13.95
N TYR A 146 0.10 7.95 -13.33
CA TYR A 146 -0.82 6.85 -13.56
C TYR A 146 -0.14 5.52 -13.29
N SER A 147 -0.87 4.74 -12.55
CA SER A 147 -0.82 3.31 -12.71
C SER A 147 -1.01 2.93 -14.18
N GLN A 148 -0.04 2.26 -14.78
CA GLN A 148 -0.14 1.78 -16.16
C GLN A 148 -0.76 0.39 -16.18
N ASN A 149 -1.77 0.20 -17.05
CA ASN A 149 -2.37 -1.11 -17.24
C ASN A 149 -1.36 -2.07 -17.89
N ARG A 150 -1.04 -3.17 -17.19
CA ARG A 150 -0.12 -4.23 -17.67
C ARG A 150 -0.86 -5.44 -18.23
N SER A 151 -2.15 -5.59 -17.97
CA SER A 151 -2.96 -6.72 -18.40
C SER A 151 -3.87 -6.42 -19.59
N PHE A 152 -3.65 -5.35 -20.33
CA PHE A 152 -4.55 -4.86 -21.40
C PHE A 152 -5.04 -5.97 -22.34
N TYR A 153 -4.16 -6.87 -22.76
CA TYR A 153 -4.53 -7.97 -23.66
C TYR A 153 -5.28 -9.13 -22.99
N LEU A 154 -5.31 -9.17 -21.66
CA LEU A 154 -5.96 -10.22 -20.86
C LEU A 154 -7.23 -9.73 -20.18
N ASN A 155 -7.46 -8.42 -20.13
CA ASN A 155 -8.55 -7.80 -19.38
C ASN A 155 -9.93 -8.40 -19.72
N GLY A 156 -10.19 -8.70 -21.00
CA GLY A 156 -11.48 -9.25 -21.42
C GLY A 156 -11.83 -10.57 -20.73
N LYS A 157 -10.83 -11.40 -20.40
CA LYS A 157 -11.02 -12.66 -19.66
C LYS A 157 -10.89 -12.46 -18.16
N LEU A 158 -9.89 -11.68 -17.73
CA LEU A 158 -9.62 -11.42 -16.32
C LEU A 158 -10.82 -10.79 -15.62
N LEU A 159 -11.49 -9.83 -16.26
CA LEU A 159 -12.60 -9.10 -15.67
C LEU A 159 -13.95 -9.85 -15.71
N GLU A 160 -14.01 -10.99 -16.39
CA GLU A 160 -15.13 -11.92 -16.36
C GLU A 160 -15.07 -12.88 -15.16
N GLU A 161 -13.90 -12.98 -14.50
CA GLU A 161 -13.72 -13.86 -13.35
C GLU A 161 -14.50 -13.35 -12.14
N ALA A 162 -15.13 -14.29 -11.44
CA ALA A 162 -15.81 -14.01 -10.18
C ALA A 162 -14.81 -13.91 -9.02
N ASN A 163 -15.16 -13.13 -8.00
CA ASN A 163 -14.40 -13.02 -6.75
C ASN A 163 -12.97 -12.48 -6.94
N LEU A 164 -12.78 -11.53 -7.84
CA LEU A 164 -11.48 -10.87 -8.05
C LEU A 164 -10.92 -10.21 -6.79
N GLU A 165 -11.77 -9.83 -5.84
CA GLU A 165 -11.39 -9.29 -4.52
C GLU A 165 -10.65 -10.32 -3.65
N GLU A 166 -10.78 -11.61 -3.92
CA GLU A 166 -10.07 -12.71 -3.25
C GLU A 166 -8.80 -13.14 -4.00
N ALA A 167 -8.47 -12.46 -5.11
CA ALA A 167 -7.30 -12.79 -5.91
C ALA A 167 -6.01 -12.59 -5.12
N PHE A 168 -5.08 -13.53 -5.28
CA PHE A 168 -3.72 -13.41 -4.80
C PHE A 168 -2.73 -13.47 -5.96
N SER A 169 -1.54 -12.95 -5.76
CA SER A 169 -0.49 -12.95 -6.77
C SER A 169 0.81 -13.56 -6.27
N PHE A 170 1.61 -14.05 -7.19
CA PHE A 170 2.99 -14.43 -6.94
C PHE A 170 3.84 -14.20 -8.19
N VAL A 171 5.15 -14.10 -8.01
CA VAL A 171 6.09 -13.97 -9.11
C VAL A 171 6.87 -15.27 -9.24
N TYR A 172 6.88 -15.82 -10.45
CA TYR A 172 7.62 -17.02 -10.78
C TYR A 172 8.21 -16.90 -12.18
N LYS A 173 9.51 -17.16 -12.31
CA LYS A 173 10.26 -17.05 -13.59
C LYS A 173 10.04 -15.70 -14.28
N ASP A 174 10.16 -14.61 -13.52
CA ASP A 174 9.97 -13.24 -13.99
C ASP A 174 8.60 -12.96 -14.63
N MET A 175 7.60 -13.72 -14.21
CA MET A 175 6.20 -13.52 -14.59
C MET A 175 5.35 -13.30 -13.35
N TYR A 176 4.43 -12.36 -13.45
CA TYR A 176 3.38 -12.10 -12.45
C TYR A 176 2.20 -13.04 -12.74
N TRP A 177 1.79 -13.78 -11.75
CA TRP A 177 0.68 -14.73 -11.79
C TRP A 177 -0.41 -14.31 -10.83
#